data_818f0a2d1f283013fdfd906c3f53a4b1
#
_entry.id   818f0a2d1f283013fdfd906c3f53a4b1
#
_cell.length_a   1.000
_cell.length_b   1.000
_cell.length_c   1.000
_cell.angle_alpha   90.00
_cell.angle_beta   90.00
_cell.angle_gamma   90.00
#
_symmetry.space_group_name_H-M   'P 1'
#
loop_
_entity.id
_entity.type
_entity.pdbx_description
1 polymer ?
#
loop_
_entity_poly.entity_id
_entity_poly.type
_entity_poly.pdbx_seq_one_letter_code
_entity_poly.pdbx_strand_id
1 'polypeptide(L)'
;MSRYLMTHSLLSSWLYAMKEDPFEDATTERDHFAEFLDVLNRVPTPTTEAMQNGIEFENLVTEIAEGRFVSEFETDGTVNKSSYGNGELMGYDKYPRWYDAAAKVANIVRGGQFQYKAKKAVTVGGIDFLLYGRLDVLKAGTIYDIKFSKSYDRGKYFSSTQHPLYLKLIPEAREFTYLISNGTDVWTETYTPSETRSIFPVISDFTDWLVDHDLWKIYAEKWKAL
;
A
#
# COMPACT_ATOMS: atom_id res chain seq x y z
N MET A 1 -7.02 19.51 -22.42
CA MET A 1 -6.82 18.05 -22.67
C MET A 1 -7.32 17.29 -21.47
N SER A 2 -7.93 16.10 -21.69
CA SER A 2 -8.36 15.24 -20.57
C SER A 2 -7.14 14.65 -19.90
N ARG A 3 -7.15 14.62 -18.55
CA ARG A 3 -6.10 14.01 -17.75
C ARG A 3 -6.67 12.76 -17.08
N TYR A 4 -5.87 11.71 -16.96
CA TYR A 4 -6.30 10.43 -16.41
C TYR A 4 -5.58 10.12 -15.10
N LEU A 5 -6.30 9.56 -14.15
CA LEU A 5 -5.75 9.19 -12.85
C LEU A 5 -4.91 7.91 -12.98
N MET A 6 -3.70 7.94 -12.44
CA MET A 6 -2.80 6.79 -12.39
C MET A 6 -2.36 6.52 -10.95
N THR A 7 -2.56 5.28 -10.50
CA THR A 7 -2.18 4.83 -9.15
C THR A 7 -1.32 3.58 -9.20
N HIS A 8 -0.51 3.36 -8.17
CA HIS A 8 0.26 2.12 -8.09
C HIS A 8 -0.65 0.89 -8.01
N SER A 9 -1.80 1.01 -7.32
CA SER A 9 -2.74 -0.12 -7.15
C SER A 9 -3.29 -0.61 -8.50
N LEU A 10 -3.64 0.32 -9.40
CA LEU A 10 -4.10 -0.03 -10.75
C LEU A 10 -3.00 -0.74 -11.54
N LEU A 11 -1.79 -0.17 -11.55
CA LEU A 11 -0.65 -0.77 -12.25
C LEU A 11 -0.26 -2.13 -11.66
N SER A 12 -0.30 -2.25 -10.34
CA SER A 12 0.00 -3.51 -9.66
C SER A 12 -1.04 -4.59 -9.96
N SER A 13 -2.33 -4.24 -10.00
CA SER A 13 -3.40 -5.17 -10.35
C SER A 13 -3.24 -5.67 -11.79
N TRP A 14 -2.94 -4.77 -12.73
CA TRP A 14 -2.65 -5.15 -14.12
C TRP A 14 -1.43 -6.07 -14.23
N LEU A 15 -0.29 -5.69 -13.63
CA LEU A 15 0.91 -6.52 -13.67
C LEU A 15 0.71 -7.90 -13.03
N TYR A 16 -0.14 -7.98 -12.00
CA TYR A 16 -0.47 -9.24 -11.37
C TYR A 16 -1.30 -10.14 -12.29
N ALA A 17 -2.28 -9.56 -12.99
CA ALA A 17 -3.09 -10.26 -13.97
C ALA A 17 -2.29 -10.74 -15.21
N MET A 18 -1.15 -10.07 -15.51
CA MET A 18 -0.27 -10.43 -16.64
C MET A 18 0.83 -11.44 -16.26
N LYS A 19 0.95 -11.80 -14.98
CA LYS A 19 1.90 -12.86 -14.59
C LYS A 19 1.34 -14.21 -15.00
N GLU A 20 2.07 -14.88 -15.87
CA GLU A 20 1.90 -16.33 -16.04
C GLU A 20 2.42 -16.98 -14.75
N ASP A 21 1.55 -17.60 -13.99
CA ASP A 21 1.98 -18.46 -12.88
C ASP A 21 2.30 -19.85 -13.44
N PRO A 22 3.60 -20.25 -13.53
CA PRO A 22 3.97 -21.56 -14.04
C PRO A 22 3.51 -22.72 -13.12
N PHE A 23 2.93 -22.40 -11.95
CA PHE A 23 2.37 -23.34 -10.98
C PHE A 23 0.86 -23.17 -10.82
N GLU A 24 0.20 -22.46 -11.72
CA GLU A 24 -1.25 -22.34 -11.71
C GLU A 24 -1.85 -23.72 -11.98
N ASP A 25 -2.07 -24.46 -10.89
CA ASP A 25 -2.82 -25.68 -10.92
C ASP A 25 -4.26 -25.31 -11.31
N ALA A 26 -4.83 -25.98 -12.30
CA ALA A 26 -6.18 -25.75 -12.81
C ALA A 26 -7.29 -25.84 -11.73
N THR A 27 -6.90 -26.01 -10.48
CA THR A 27 -7.76 -26.01 -9.29
C THR A 27 -7.86 -24.65 -8.58
N THR A 28 -7.04 -23.63 -8.97
CA THR A 28 -7.13 -22.29 -8.38
C THR A 28 -8.17 -21.49 -9.15
N GLU A 29 -9.39 -21.39 -8.63
CA GLU A 29 -10.52 -20.65 -9.21
C GLU A 29 -10.33 -19.10 -9.24
N ARG A 30 -9.11 -18.57 -9.13
CA ARG A 30 -8.86 -17.13 -9.17
C ARG A 30 -8.56 -16.68 -10.58
N ASP A 31 -9.52 -16.01 -11.21
CA ASP A 31 -9.30 -15.30 -12.45
C ASP A 31 -8.72 -13.90 -12.18
N HIS A 32 -7.39 -13.80 -12.16
CA HIS A 32 -6.66 -12.53 -11.92
C HIS A 32 -6.97 -11.48 -12.99
N PHE A 33 -7.33 -11.89 -14.18
CA PHE A 33 -7.76 -10.98 -15.23
C PHE A 33 -9.14 -10.39 -14.92
N ALA A 34 -10.09 -11.21 -14.44
CA ALA A 34 -11.38 -10.71 -13.99
C ALA A 34 -11.23 -9.77 -12.78
N GLU A 35 -10.36 -10.09 -11.82
CA GLU A 35 -10.05 -9.19 -10.69
C GLU A 35 -9.49 -7.84 -11.18
N PHE A 36 -8.61 -7.84 -12.17
CA PHE A 36 -8.12 -6.61 -12.79
C PHE A 36 -9.24 -5.82 -13.49
N LEU A 37 -10.13 -6.49 -14.21
CA LEU A 37 -11.27 -5.82 -14.85
C LEU A 37 -12.20 -5.18 -13.83
N ASP A 38 -12.40 -5.79 -12.67
CA ASP A 38 -13.15 -5.19 -11.56
C ASP A 38 -12.46 -3.91 -11.06
N VAL A 39 -11.13 -3.94 -10.85
CA VAL A 39 -10.36 -2.74 -10.48
C VAL A 39 -10.47 -1.66 -11.57
N LEU A 40 -10.33 -2.01 -12.85
CA LEU A 40 -10.44 -1.10 -13.97
C LEU A 40 -11.83 -0.42 -14.03
N ASN A 41 -12.88 -1.19 -13.75
CA ASN A 41 -14.27 -0.72 -13.69
C ASN A 41 -14.64 -0.02 -12.38
N ARG A 42 -13.71 0.09 -11.42
CA ARG A 42 -13.97 0.65 -10.09
C ARG A 42 -15.01 -0.12 -9.28
N VAL A 43 -15.11 -1.43 -9.48
CA VAL A 43 -15.93 -2.30 -8.66
C VAL A 43 -15.29 -2.44 -7.27
N PRO A 44 -16.03 -2.22 -6.17
CA PRO A 44 -15.48 -2.39 -4.84
C PRO A 44 -15.08 -3.85 -4.58
N THR A 45 -13.84 -4.07 -4.18
CA THR A 45 -13.36 -5.40 -3.80
C THR A 45 -13.74 -5.69 -2.34
N PRO A 46 -14.31 -6.86 -2.02
CA PRO A 46 -14.56 -7.25 -0.65
C PRO A 46 -13.27 -7.29 0.17
N THR A 47 -13.33 -6.79 1.40
CA THR A 47 -12.17 -6.83 2.31
C THR A 47 -11.93 -8.26 2.77
N THR A 48 -10.76 -8.79 2.46
CA THR A 48 -10.34 -10.12 2.95
C THR A 48 -9.84 -10.03 4.39
N GLU A 49 -9.75 -11.18 5.10
CA GLU A 49 -9.16 -11.23 6.43
C GLU A 49 -7.70 -10.71 6.43
N ALA A 50 -6.92 -11.02 5.40
CA ALA A 50 -5.56 -10.53 5.27
C ALA A 50 -5.50 -9.00 5.13
N MET A 51 -6.42 -8.40 4.35
CA MET A 51 -6.54 -6.95 4.22
C MET A 51 -6.98 -6.32 5.53
N GLN A 52 -7.94 -6.93 6.23
CA GLN A 52 -8.41 -6.47 7.53
C GLN A 52 -7.29 -6.47 8.56
N ASN A 53 -6.50 -7.55 8.64
CA ASN A 53 -5.33 -7.64 9.51
C ASN A 53 -4.30 -6.53 9.21
N GLY A 54 -4.10 -6.21 7.92
CA GLY A 54 -3.22 -5.10 7.50
C GLY A 54 -3.72 -3.75 7.99
N ILE A 55 -5.01 -3.46 7.82
CA ILE A 55 -5.66 -2.23 8.28
C ILE A 55 -5.56 -2.10 9.81
N GLU A 56 -5.85 -3.17 10.54
CA GLU A 56 -5.77 -3.18 12.01
C GLU A 56 -4.34 -2.93 12.50
N PHE A 57 -3.34 -3.56 11.88
CA PHE A 57 -1.95 -3.35 12.23
C PHE A 57 -1.48 -1.91 11.97
N GLU A 58 -1.81 -1.36 10.79
CA GLU A 58 -1.49 0.03 10.43
C GLU A 58 -2.14 1.03 11.39
N ASN A 59 -3.42 0.81 11.74
CA ASN A 59 -4.13 1.63 12.71
C ASN A 59 -3.45 1.58 14.09
N LEU A 60 -3.08 0.40 14.58
CA LEU A 60 -2.37 0.23 15.84
C LEU A 60 -1.03 0.97 15.85
N VAL A 61 -0.25 0.87 14.77
CA VAL A 61 1.01 1.63 14.60
C VAL A 61 0.75 3.13 14.70
N THR A 62 -0.28 3.62 14.01
CA THR A 62 -0.64 5.04 14.00
C THR A 62 -1.04 5.53 15.38
N GLU A 63 -1.91 4.80 16.09
CA GLU A 63 -2.36 5.13 17.44
C GLU A 63 -1.20 5.22 18.45
N ILE A 64 -0.27 4.26 18.39
CA ILE A 64 0.93 4.26 19.23
C ILE A 64 1.86 5.43 18.86
N ALA A 65 2.08 5.66 17.58
CA ALA A 65 3.01 6.71 17.11
C ALA A 65 2.52 8.12 17.45
N GLU A 66 1.22 8.35 17.42
CA GLU A 66 0.58 9.62 17.76
C GLU A 66 0.29 9.76 19.28
N GLY A 67 0.60 8.74 20.08
CA GLY A 67 0.40 8.76 21.53
C GLY A 67 -1.08 8.66 21.94
N ARG A 68 -1.94 8.19 21.07
CA ARG A 68 -3.38 7.98 21.35
C ARG A 68 -3.66 6.60 21.93
N PHE A 69 -2.74 5.68 21.77
CA PHE A 69 -2.85 4.35 22.38
C PHE A 69 -2.49 4.45 23.86
N VAL A 70 -3.48 4.23 24.72
CA VAL A 70 -3.29 4.14 26.16
C VAL A 70 -3.50 2.68 26.57
N SER A 71 -2.42 1.99 26.92
CA SER A 71 -2.53 0.71 27.63
C SER A 71 -2.71 1.04 29.11
N GLU A 72 -3.91 0.90 29.65
CA GLU A 72 -4.11 0.91 31.10
C GLU A 72 -3.60 -0.41 31.66
N PHE A 73 -2.38 -0.41 32.16
CA PHE A 73 -1.92 -1.43 33.12
C PHE A 73 -2.33 -1.01 34.52
N GLU A 74 -3.23 -1.74 35.14
CA GLU A 74 -3.43 -1.58 36.58
C GLU A 74 -2.21 -2.13 37.34
N THR A 75 -1.91 -1.49 38.48
CA THR A 75 -0.73 -1.76 39.31
C THR A 75 -0.74 -3.14 39.99
N ASP A 76 -1.78 -3.95 39.79
CA ASP A 76 -1.93 -5.31 40.35
C ASP A 76 -1.60 -6.43 39.32
N GLY A 77 -1.17 -6.09 38.10
CA GLY A 77 -0.80 -7.07 37.06
C GLY A 77 -1.96 -7.68 36.31
N THR A 78 -3.21 -7.24 36.52
CA THR A 78 -4.34 -7.61 35.69
C THR A 78 -4.43 -6.68 34.49
N VAL A 79 -4.49 -7.28 33.29
CA VAL A 79 -4.62 -6.54 32.04
C VAL A 79 -6.03 -5.97 31.95
N ASN A 80 -6.18 -4.65 32.10
CA ASN A 80 -7.44 -3.98 31.89
C ASN A 80 -7.58 -3.46 30.44
N LYS A 81 -8.79 -3.52 29.97
CA LYS A 81 -9.33 -3.25 28.64
C LYS A 81 -8.72 -2.02 27.98
N SER A 82 -8.04 -2.17 26.85
CA SER A 82 -7.71 -1.05 25.96
C SER A 82 -8.98 -0.61 25.22
N SER A 83 -9.34 0.67 25.34
CA SER A 83 -10.39 1.27 24.51
C SER A 83 -9.76 1.86 23.26
N TYR A 84 -10.20 1.40 22.10
CA TYR A 84 -9.95 2.08 20.83
C TYR A 84 -10.85 3.31 20.73
N GLY A 85 -10.39 4.34 20.02
CA GLY A 85 -11.03 5.64 19.91
C GLY A 85 -12.51 5.70 19.54
N ASN A 86 -13.15 4.56 19.23
CA ASN A 86 -14.58 4.44 18.94
C ASN A 86 -15.38 3.73 20.03
N GLY A 87 -14.79 3.42 21.18
CA GLY A 87 -15.50 2.73 22.27
C GLY A 87 -15.79 1.24 22.04
N GLU A 88 -15.34 0.64 20.94
CA GLU A 88 -15.46 -0.79 20.72
C GLU A 88 -14.32 -1.56 21.40
N LEU A 89 -14.70 -2.48 22.26
CA LEU A 89 -13.80 -3.40 22.94
C LEU A 89 -13.34 -4.47 21.94
N MET A 90 -12.10 -4.36 21.45
CA MET A 90 -11.53 -5.43 20.63
C MET A 90 -11.00 -6.56 21.53
N GLY A 91 -11.25 -7.81 21.10
CA GLY A 91 -10.92 -9.01 21.88
C GLY A 91 -9.44 -9.12 22.25
N TYR A 92 -9.18 -9.53 23.49
CA TYR A 92 -7.89 -9.61 24.17
C TYR A 92 -6.78 -10.37 23.44
N ASP A 93 -7.11 -11.24 22.48
CA ASP A 93 -6.13 -12.16 21.87
C ASP A 93 -5.25 -11.54 20.78
N LYS A 94 -5.65 -10.43 20.16
CA LYS A 94 -4.92 -9.85 19.04
C LYS A 94 -3.91 -8.77 19.45
N TYR A 95 -4.25 -7.88 20.36
CA TYR A 95 -3.44 -6.71 20.71
C TYR A 95 -2.14 -7.00 21.44
N PRO A 96 -2.09 -7.81 22.48
CA PRO A 96 -0.84 -8.13 23.14
C PRO A 96 0.18 -8.78 22.19
N ARG A 97 -0.31 -9.53 21.20
CA ARG A 97 0.54 -10.27 20.26
C ARG A 97 1.18 -9.38 19.19
N TRP A 98 0.50 -8.31 18.78
CA TRP A 98 1.02 -7.39 17.75
C TRP A 98 1.63 -6.11 18.36
N TYR A 99 1.35 -5.82 19.60
CA TYR A 99 1.74 -4.57 20.24
C TYR A 99 3.24 -4.32 20.14
N ASP A 100 4.07 -5.29 20.47
CA ASP A 100 5.53 -5.13 20.45
C ASP A 100 6.06 -4.83 19.04
N ALA A 101 5.52 -5.51 18.06
CA ALA A 101 5.88 -5.27 16.65
C ALA A 101 5.37 -3.90 16.20
N ALA A 102 4.13 -3.55 16.52
CA ALA A 102 3.54 -2.25 16.19
C ALA A 102 4.28 -1.11 16.87
N ALA A 103 4.69 -1.27 18.15
CA ALA A 103 5.48 -0.28 18.87
C ALA A 103 6.87 -0.06 18.26
N LYS A 104 7.53 -1.11 17.77
CA LYS A 104 8.79 -1.00 17.02
C LYS A 104 8.61 -0.14 15.77
N VAL A 105 7.57 -0.44 14.96
CA VAL A 105 7.24 0.32 13.75
C VAL A 105 6.86 1.76 14.11
N ALA A 106 6.01 1.95 15.10
CA ALA A 106 5.58 3.27 15.58
C ALA A 106 6.74 4.17 16.01
N ASN A 107 7.76 3.61 16.67
CA ASN A 107 8.96 4.37 17.05
C ASN A 107 9.75 4.87 15.83
N ILE A 108 9.79 4.11 14.72
CA ILE A 108 10.42 4.54 13.48
C ILE A 108 9.66 5.73 12.88
N VAL A 109 8.33 5.64 12.80
CA VAL A 109 7.49 6.62 12.09
C VAL A 109 7.00 7.78 12.95
N ARG A 110 7.23 7.76 14.27
CA ARG A 110 6.80 8.80 15.22
C ARG A 110 7.23 10.19 14.76
N GLY A 111 6.28 11.14 14.78
CA GLY A 111 6.48 12.52 14.30
C GLY A 111 6.42 12.67 12.79
N GLY A 112 6.08 11.62 12.03
CA GLY A 112 5.78 11.70 10.61
C GLY A 112 4.38 12.23 10.33
N GLN A 113 4.12 12.54 9.06
CA GLN A 113 2.79 12.89 8.55
C GLN A 113 2.12 11.61 8.06
N PHE A 114 1.03 11.21 8.72
CA PHE A 114 0.28 9.99 8.39
C PHE A 114 -0.73 10.25 7.27
N GLN A 115 -0.98 9.24 6.45
CA GLN A 115 -1.98 9.23 5.38
C GLN A 115 -1.84 10.41 4.42
N TYR A 116 -0.59 10.78 4.10
CA TYR A 116 -0.29 11.93 3.26
C TYR A 116 -0.71 11.69 1.81
N LYS A 117 -1.62 12.54 1.30
CA LYS A 117 -2.12 12.45 -0.08
C LYS A 117 -1.24 13.29 -1.00
N ALA A 118 -0.64 12.65 -1.99
CA ALA A 118 0.19 13.31 -3.00
C ALA A 118 -0.40 13.14 -4.39
N LYS A 119 -0.22 14.17 -5.23
CA LYS A 119 -0.62 14.15 -6.64
C LYS A 119 0.39 14.92 -7.49
N LYS A 120 0.64 14.43 -8.70
CA LYS A 120 1.58 15.06 -9.64
C LYS A 120 1.12 14.87 -11.08
N ALA A 121 1.05 15.96 -11.82
CA ALA A 121 0.79 15.89 -13.26
C ALA A 121 2.05 15.45 -14.01
N VAL A 122 1.90 14.53 -14.94
CA VAL A 122 2.96 14.03 -15.83
C VAL A 122 2.38 13.76 -17.22
N THR A 123 3.24 13.78 -18.23
CA THR A 123 2.89 13.34 -19.60
C THR A 123 3.74 12.13 -19.96
N VAL A 124 3.12 11.04 -20.40
CA VAL A 124 3.78 9.80 -20.86
C VAL A 124 3.16 9.40 -22.18
N GLY A 125 3.97 9.14 -23.20
CA GLY A 125 3.48 8.77 -24.53
C GLY A 125 2.52 9.79 -25.16
N GLY A 126 2.63 11.09 -24.81
CA GLY A 126 1.71 12.15 -25.28
C GLY A 126 0.37 12.19 -24.54
N ILE A 127 0.15 11.35 -23.54
CA ILE A 127 -1.05 11.29 -22.73
C ILE A 127 -0.78 11.94 -21.36
N ASP A 128 -1.70 12.81 -20.91
CA ASP A 128 -1.59 13.50 -19.63
C ASP A 128 -2.18 12.65 -18.50
N PHE A 129 -1.37 12.40 -17.49
CA PHE A 129 -1.78 11.67 -16.27
C PHE A 129 -1.70 12.54 -15.02
N LEU A 130 -2.56 12.24 -14.06
CA LEU A 130 -2.42 12.67 -12.68
C LEU A 130 -2.00 11.45 -11.86
N LEU A 131 -0.71 11.36 -11.55
CA LEU A 131 -0.24 10.38 -10.58
C LEU A 131 -0.86 10.71 -9.23
N TYR A 132 -1.35 9.70 -8.52
CA TYR A 132 -1.94 9.85 -7.18
C TYR A 132 -1.49 8.70 -6.28
N GLY A 133 -1.18 9.06 -5.05
CA GLY A 133 -0.89 8.11 -3.98
C GLY A 133 -1.29 8.66 -2.62
N ARG A 134 -1.58 7.76 -1.70
CA ARG A 134 -1.74 8.02 -0.28
C ARG A 134 -0.62 7.27 0.43
N LEU A 135 0.34 8.02 0.95
CA LEU A 135 1.48 7.48 1.67
C LEU A 135 1.04 7.17 3.10
N ASP A 136 1.43 6.03 3.64
CA ASP A 136 1.11 5.71 5.03
C ASP A 136 1.80 6.70 5.95
N VAL A 137 3.11 6.96 5.75
CA VAL A 137 3.84 7.98 6.50
C VAL A 137 4.89 8.69 5.63
N LEU A 138 4.96 10.02 5.77
CA LEU A 138 6.06 10.84 5.26
C LEU A 138 6.81 11.48 6.44
N LYS A 139 8.11 11.17 6.59
CA LYS A 139 8.91 11.68 7.70
C LYS A 139 10.34 12.00 7.25
N ALA A 140 10.78 13.23 7.45
CA ALA A 140 12.16 13.69 7.27
C ALA A 140 12.79 13.29 5.91
N GLY A 141 11.98 13.28 4.83
CA GLY A 141 12.43 12.92 3.48
C GLY A 141 12.43 11.42 3.19
N THR A 142 11.90 10.60 4.09
CA THR A 142 11.64 9.18 3.88
C THR A 142 10.13 8.94 3.74
N ILE A 143 9.75 8.19 2.72
CA ILE A 143 8.40 7.65 2.56
C ILE A 143 8.39 6.28 3.21
N TYR A 144 7.51 6.07 4.18
CA TYR A 144 7.30 4.76 4.79
C TYR A 144 5.97 4.18 4.34
N ASP A 145 5.97 2.88 4.10
CA ASP A 145 4.79 2.09 3.77
C ASP A 145 4.74 0.86 4.69
N ILE A 146 3.63 0.72 5.40
CA ILE A 146 3.46 -0.30 6.44
C ILE A 146 2.80 -1.53 5.82
N LYS A 147 3.45 -2.67 5.94
CA LYS A 147 2.96 -3.95 5.40
C LYS A 147 2.79 -4.98 6.50
N PHE A 148 1.60 -5.58 6.55
CA PHE A 148 1.36 -6.76 7.36
C PHE A 148 1.37 -8.00 6.46
N SER A 149 2.30 -8.94 6.71
CA SER A 149 2.49 -10.11 5.84
C SER A 149 2.93 -11.31 6.68
N LYS A 150 2.32 -12.47 6.47
CA LYS A 150 2.66 -13.72 7.18
C LYS A 150 4.13 -14.12 7.04
N SER A 151 4.74 -13.80 5.91
CA SER A 151 6.15 -14.07 5.62
C SER A 151 6.78 -12.92 4.83
N TYR A 152 8.09 -12.79 4.97
CA TYR A 152 8.88 -11.84 4.22
C TYR A 152 10.19 -12.49 3.76
N ASP A 153 10.47 -12.36 2.48
CA ASP A 153 11.74 -12.69 1.87
C ASP A 153 12.37 -11.40 1.32
N ARG A 154 13.67 -11.25 1.49
CA ARG A 154 14.39 -10.05 1.04
C ARG A 154 14.22 -9.85 -0.46
N GLY A 155 13.86 -8.63 -0.86
CA GLY A 155 13.61 -8.27 -2.26
C GLY A 155 12.17 -8.56 -2.72
N LYS A 156 11.27 -8.95 -1.82
CA LYS A 156 9.85 -9.20 -2.13
C LYS A 156 9.20 -8.04 -2.88
N TYR A 157 9.57 -6.81 -2.57
CA TYR A 157 8.99 -5.61 -3.16
C TYR A 157 9.81 -5.01 -4.30
N PHE A 158 10.89 -5.68 -4.75
CA PHE A 158 11.78 -5.18 -5.81
C PHE A 158 11.03 -4.85 -7.12
N SER A 159 10.05 -5.66 -7.51
CA SER A 159 9.23 -5.45 -8.72
C SER A 159 7.97 -4.61 -8.49
N SER A 160 7.77 -4.07 -7.28
CA SER A 160 6.58 -3.26 -6.96
C SER A 160 6.56 -1.96 -7.76
N THR A 161 5.36 -1.55 -8.19
CA THR A 161 5.13 -0.22 -8.79
C THR A 161 4.99 0.89 -7.76
N GLN A 162 4.91 0.54 -6.46
CA GLN A 162 4.60 1.48 -5.40
C GLN A 162 5.75 2.46 -5.13
N HIS A 163 6.94 1.95 -4.82
CA HIS A 163 8.09 2.82 -4.54
C HIS A 163 8.50 3.67 -5.75
N PRO A 164 8.51 3.18 -7.04
CA PRO A 164 8.80 4.02 -8.18
C PRO A 164 7.78 5.16 -8.36
N LEU A 165 6.49 4.87 -8.17
CA LEU A 165 5.44 5.88 -8.31
C LEU A 165 5.51 6.90 -7.16
N TYR A 166 5.73 6.47 -5.93
CA TYR A 166 5.75 7.35 -4.77
C TYR A 166 6.99 8.24 -4.71
N LEU A 167 8.16 7.73 -5.08
CA LEU A 167 9.37 8.56 -5.27
C LEU A 167 9.19 9.57 -6.41
N LYS A 168 8.40 9.24 -7.44
CA LYS A 168 8.03 10.22 -8.48
C LYS A 168 7.05 11.28 -7.99
N LEU A 169 6.12 10.92 -7.10
CA LEU A 169 5.16 11.84 -6.47
C LEU A 169 5.86 12.85 -5.56
N ILE A 170 6.84 12.40 -4.78
CA ILE A 170 7.59 13.20 -3.79
C ILE A 170 9.06 13.27 -4.22
N PRO A 171 9.43 14.15 -5.16
CA PRO A 171 10.79 14.21 -5.69
C PRO A 171 11.83 14.66 -4.66
N GLU A 172 11.40 15.24 -3.54
CA GLU A 172 12.23 15.61 -2.39
C GLU A 172 12.52 14.43 -1.47
N ALA A 173 11.82 13.30 -1.65
CA ALA A 173 12.11 12.10 -0.88
C ALA A 173 13.46 11.50 -1.27
N ARG A 174 14.25 11.17 -0.25
CA ARG A 174 15.58 10.55 -0.41
C ARG A 174 15.50 9.04 -0.52
N GLU A 175 14.44 8.45 0.06
CA GLU A 175 14.22 7.02 0.07
C GLU A 175 12.76 6.66 0.30
N PHE A 176 12.44 5.44 -0.07
CA PHE A 176 11.18 4.78 0.23
C PHE A 176 11.48 3.50 1.01
N THR A 177 10.85 3.31 2.16
CA THR A 177 11.07 2.17 3.04
C THR A 177 9.78 1.42 3.33
N TYR A 178 9.73 0.15 2.97
CA TYR A 178 8.72 -0.77 3.46
C TYR A 178 9.05 -1.16 4.90
N LEU A 179 8.07 -1.03 5.79
CA LEU A 179 8.10 -1.54 7.17
C LEU A 179 7.19 -2.76 7.22
N ILE A 180 7.78 -3.95 7.23
CA ILE A 180 7.04 -5.20 7.09
C ILE A 180 6.96 -5.89 8.44
N SER A 181 5.78 -6.39 8.82
CA SER A 181 5.61 -7.18 10.03
C SER A 181 4.68 -8.37 9.83
N ASN A 182 4.94 -9.45 10.55
CA ASN A 182 4.03 -10.59 10.70
C ASN A 182 3.27 -10.56 12.06
N GLY A 183 3.40 -9.45 12.80
CA GLY A 183 2.84 -9.27 14.14
C GLY A 183 3.81 -9.65 15.27
N THR A 184 4.97 -10.22 14.95
CA THR A 184 6.03 -10.58 15.92
C THR A 184 7.35 -9.95 15.49
N ASP A 185 7.78 -10.24 14.28
CA ASP A 185 9.00 -9.73 13.68
C ASP A 185 8.74 -8.46 12.88
N VAL A 186 9.76 -7.64 12.72
CA VAL A 186 9.74 -6.43 11.90
C VAL A 186 10.96 -6.44 10.98
N TRP A 187 10.73 -6.25 9.69
CA TRP A 187 11.76 -6.14 8.67
C TRP A 187 11.65 -4.81 7.92
N THR A 188 12.72 -4.40 7.30
CA THR A 188 12.77 -3.19 6.47
C THR A 188 13.34 -3.51 5.09
N GLU A 189 12.76 -2.90 4.05
CA GLU A 189 13.28 -2.96 2.70
C GLU A 189 13.26 -1.55 2.11
N THR A 190 14.43 -0.99 1.79
CA THR A 190 14.58 0.42 1.41
C THR A 190 15.05 0.54 -0.04
N TYR A 191 14.52 1.55 -0.73
CA TYR A 191 14.83 1.91 -2.10
C TYR A 191 15.13 3.40 -2.20
N THR A 192 16.25 3.74 -2.85
CA THR A 192 16.61 5.13 -3.18
C THR A 192 16.14 5.49 -4.59
N PRO A 193 15.99 6.79 -4.92
CA PRO A 193 15.67 7.20 -6.29
C PRO A 193 16.67 6.70 -7.34
N SER A 194 17.94 6.54 -6.99
CA SER A 194 19.01 6.08 -7.90
C SER A 194 18.95 4.58 -8.17
N GLU A 195 18.39 3.79 -7.25
CA GLU A 195 18.22 2.34 -7.36
C GLU A 195 16.86 1.95 -7.92
N THR A 196 15.96 2.91 -8.00
CA THR A 196 14.57 2.67 -8.41
C THR A 196 14.42 2.94 -9.90
N ARG A 197 13.82 2.00 -10.63
CA ARG A 197 13.49 2.15 -12.04
C ARG A 197 12.40 3.22 -12.22
N SER A 198 12.43 3.91 -13.37
CA SER A 198 11.35 4.85 -13.71
C SER A 198 10.02 4.13 -13.83
N ILE A 199 8.95 4.75 -13.31
CA ILE A 199 7.57 4.23 -13.46
C ILE A 199 7.01 4.49 -14.87
N PHE A 200 7.61 5.38 -15.66
CA PHE A 200 7.06 5.80 -16.96
C PHE A 200 6.99 4.68 -18.01
N PRO A 201 8.00 3.80 -18.15
CA PRO A 201 7.85 2.64 -19.02
C PRO A 201 6.65 1.77 -18.67
N VAL A 202 6.44 1.49 -17.36
CA VAL A 202 5.29 0.69 -16.90
C VAL A 202 3.96 1.36 -17.25
N ILE A 203 3.88 2.70 -17.14
CA ILE A 203 2.68 3.45 -17.55
C ILE A 203 2.48 3.37 -19.06
N SER A 204 3.55 3.47 -19.86
CA SER A 204 3.47 3.34 -21.32
C SER A 204 2.96 1.96 -21.70
N ASP A 205 3.62 0.91 -21.21
CA ASP A 205 3.25 -0.49 -21.47
C ASP A 205 1.79 -0.78 -21.09
N PHE A 206 1.35 -0.25 -19.93
CA PHE A 206 -0.05 -0.36 -19.50
C PHE A 206 -1.02 0.31 -20.47
N THR A 207 -0.70 1.52 -20.95
CA THR A 207 -1.58 2.25 -21.89
C THR A 207 -1.63 1.59 -23.26
N ASP A 208 -0.50 1.14 -23.77
CA ASP A 208 -0.42 0.41 -25.02
C ASP A 208 -1.22 -0.90 -24.94
N TRP A 209 -1.06 -1.62 -23.82
CA TRP A 209 -1.82 -2.84 -23.55
C TRP A 209 -3.34 -2.58 -23.50
N LEU A 210 -3.79 -1.49 -22.86
CA LEU A 210 -5.22 -1.11 -22.82
C LEU A 210 -5.77 -0.84 -24.23
N VAL A 211 -4.98 -0.23 -25.10
CA VAL A 211 -5.36 0.03 -26.49
C VAL A 211 -5.46 -1.28 -27.28
N ASP A 212 -4.47 -2.15 -27.16
CA ASP A 212 -4.40 -3.43 -27.89
C ASP A 212 -5.53 -4.41 -27.50
N HIS A 213 -6.10 -4.23 -26.28
CA HIS A 213 -7.20 -5.06 -25.76
C HIS A 213 -8.56 -4.37 -25.75
N ASP A 214 -8.71 -3.24 -26.46
CA ASP A 214 -9.96 -2.46 -26.53
C ASP A 214 -10.50 -1.95 -25.18
N LEU A 215 -9.62 -1.85 -24.15
CA LEU A 215 -9.97 -1.43 -22.78
C LEU A 215 -9.73 0.06 -22.52
N TRP A 216 -9.06 0.76 -23.43
CA TRP A 216 -8.75 2.19 -23.28
C TRP A 216 -10.00 3.04 -22.97
N LYS A 217 -11.11 2.78 -23.65
CA LYS A 217 -12.36 3.53 -23.47
C LYS A 217 -12.87 3.42 -22.01
N ILE A 218 -12.83 2.22 -21.43
CA ILE A 218 -13.24 1.99 -20.04
C ILE A 218 -12.35 2.78 -19.11
N TYR A 219 -11.03 2.68 -19.28
CA TYR A 219 -10.08 3.45 -18.47
C TYR A 219 -10.33 4.95 -18.59
N ALA A 220 -10.45 5.49 -19.79
CA ALA A 220 -10.64 6.91 -20.04
C ALA A 220 -11.93 7.46 -19.43
N GLU A 221 -12.98 6.66 -19.33
CA GLU A 221 -14.25 7.03 -18.69
C GLU A 221 -14.16 6.92 -17.16
N LYS A 222 -13.64 5.81 -16.63
CA LYS A 222 -13.66 5.49 -15.19
C LYS A 222 -12.53 6.16 -14.39
N TRP A 223 -11.41 6.48 -15.04
CA TRP A 223 -10.20 7.02 -14.40
C TRP A 223 -9.89 8.45 -14.84
N LYS A 224 -10.88 9.19 -15.31
CA LYS A 224 -10.73 10.61 -15.62
C LYS A 224 -10.39 11.38 -14.34
N ALA A 225 -9.26 12.11 -14.36
CA ALA A 225 -8.91 13.01 -13.27
C ALA A 225 -9.77 14.29 -13.37
N LEU A 226 -10.34 14.69 -12.23
CA LEU A 226 -11.10 15.93 -12.07
C LEU A 226 -10.16 17.13 -11.90
#